data_b83a4178477d3a2729b0e8847dfe9269
#
_entry.id   b83a4178477d3a2729b0e8847dfe9269
#
_cell.length_a   1.000
_cell.length_b   1.000
_cell.length_c   1.000
_cell.angle_alpha   90.00
_cell.angle_beta   90.00
_cell.angle_gamma   90.00
#
_symmetry.space_group_name_H-M   'P 1'
#
loop_
_entity.id
_entity.type
_entity.pdbx_description
1 polymer ?
#
loop_
_entity_poly.entity_id
_entity_poly.type
_entity_poly.pdbx_seq_one_letter_code
_entity_poly.pdbx_strand_id
1 'polypeptide(L)'
;MFYDKLFSSLDFTLPRAATGRRGFPKEAMACAFIVMKCEGFTQITDLMDYLDNNRIIAHYCGFNIMEPLPSYWTYDRCLRQLNNGALKSIMANLVQKLYELGVVDASFVGLDSTPVMANTKQNNPKSFAKSKFSKENHPKSDPDCALGVHSASNQHNERRYEFYWGYKSHVLVDCISGLPLYELTTQSNIMDSTVAVDILAAANQILPLQGCSFLARIRATTRKASTTP
;
A
#
# COMPACT_ATOMS: atom_id res chain seq x y z
N MET A 1 -17.43 -1.07 -20.56
CA MET A 1 -17.04 0.07 -19.68
C MET A 1 -15.76 -0.29 -18.94
N PHE A 2 -14.96 0.68 -18.45
CA PHE A 2 -13.67 0.37 -17.81
C PHE A 2 -13.81 -0.58 -16.60
N TYR A 3 -14.63 -0.21 -15.61
CA TYR A 3 -14.84 -1.03 -14.41
C TYR A 3 -15.47 -2.39 -14.67
N ASP A 4 -16.35 -2.52 -15.65
CA ASP A 4 -16.92 -3.79 -16.06
C ASP A 4 -15.82 -4.77 -16.52
N LYS A 5 -14.94 -4.30 -17.42
CA LYS A 5 -13.81 -5.10 -17.90
C LYS A 5 -12.81 -5.39 -16.81
N LEU A 6 -12.49 -4.41 -15.95
CA LEU A 6 -11.55 -4.55 -14.85
C LEU A 6 -12.04 -5.64 -13.88
N PHE A 7 -13.27 -5.54 -13.40
CA PHE A 7 -13.78 -6.45 -12.37
C PHE A 7 -14.14 -7.83 -12.91
N SER A 8 -14.56 -7.94 -14.16
CA SER A 8 -14.75 -9.25 -14.81
C SER A 8 -13.44 -10.02 -15.03
N SER A 9 -12.29 -9.32 -15.08
CA SER A 9 -10.97 -9.95 -15.16
C SER A 9 -10.39 -10.34 -13.80
N LEU A 10 -10.95 -9.82 -12.69
CA LEU A 10 -10.53 -10.14 -11.34
C LEU A 10 -11.27 -11.38 -10.84
N ASP A 11 -10.60 -12.52 -10.89
CA ASP A 11 -11.11 -13.76 -10.31
C ASP A 11 -10.54 -13.94 -8.90
N PHE A 12 -11.31 -13.52 -7.89
CA PHE A 12 -10.94 -13.71 -6.50
C PHE A 12 -12.16 -13.94 -5.61
N THR A 13 -11.97 -14.76 -4.59
CA THR A 13 -12.96 -15.04 -3.57
C THR A 13 -12.39 -14.73 -2.20
N LEU A 14 -13.10 -13.91 -1.44
CA LEU A 14 -12.70 -13.57 -0.07
C LEU A 14 -13.42 -14.47 0.94
N PRO A 15 -12.75 -14.91 2.01
CA PRO A 15 -13.35 -15.80 2.99
C PRO A 15 -14.55 -15.14 3.67
N ARG A 16 -15.67 -15.88 3.73
CA ARG A 16 -16.92 -15.46 4.36
C ARG A 16 -17.10 -16.15 5.69
N ALA A 17 -17.76 -15.47 6.63
CA ALA A 17 -18.18 -16.11 7.87
C ALA A 17 -19.22 -17.20 7.58
N ALA A 18 -19.04 -18.38 8.20
CA ALA A 18 -19.96 -19.52 8.01
C ALA A 18 -21.33 -19.30 8.68
N THR A 19 -21.39 -18.43 9.70
CA THR A 19 -22.57 -18.20 10.53
C THR A 19 -22.89 -16.71 10.65
N GLY A 20 -24.18 -16.39 10.88
CA GLY A 20 -24.66 -15.03 11.09
C GLY A 20 -25.43 -14.44 9.91
N ARG A 21 -25.93 -13.20 10.08
CA ARG A 21 -26.62 -12.45 9.02
C ARG A 21 -25.66 -12.22 7.84
N ARG A 22 -26.13 -12.54 6.62
CA ARG A 22 -25.36 -12.24 5.41
C ARG A 22 -25.17 -10.72 5.29
N GLY A 23 -23.92 -10.28 5.37
CA GLY A 23 -23.55 -8.91 5.07
C GLY A 23 -23.37 -8.69 3.57
N PHE A 24 -22.92 -7.51 3.20
CA PHE A 24 -22.53 -7.22 1.81
C PHE A 24 -21.40 -8.15 1.34
N PRO A 25 -21.34 -8.50 0.04
CA PRO A 25 -20.26 -9.30 -0.51
C PRO A 25 -18.90 -8.60 -0.28
N LYS A 26 -17.95 -9.32 0.27
CA LYS A 26 -16.61 -8.76 0.55
C LYS A 26 -15.87 -8.41 -0.74
N GLU A 27 -16.11 -9.17 -1.78
CA GLU A 27 -15.61 -8.93 -3.13
C GLU A 27 -16.11 -7.58 -3.66
N ALA A 28 -17.42 -7.32 -3.53
CA ALA A 28 -17.99 -6.03 -3.92
C ALA A 28 -17.40 -4.85 -3.14
N MET A 29 -17.15 -5.05 -1.83
CA MET A 29 -16.48 -4.05 -0.99
C MET A 29 -15.04 -3.80 -1.45
N ALA A 30 -14.30 -4.85 -1.79
CA ALA A 30 -12.93 -4.73 -2.30
C ALA A 30 -12.91 -4.00 -3.66
N CYS A 31 -13.82 -4.33 -4.57
CA CYS A 31 -13.98 -3.62 -5.85
C CYS A 31 -14.32 -2.13 -5.62
N ALA A 32 -15.17 -1.80 -4.66
CA ALA A 32 -15.47 -0.42 -4.31
C ALA A 32 -14.23 0.35 -3.81
N PHE A 33 -13.35 -0.29 -3.03
CA PHE A 33 -12.08 0.32 -2.63
C PHE A 33 -11.10 0.50 -3.81
N ILE A 34 -11.15 -0.37 -4.81
CA ILE A 34 -10.41 -0.18 -6.07
C ILE A 34 -10.95 1.06 -6.80
N VAL A 35 -12.29 1.20 -6.92
CA VAL A 35 -12.91 2.43 -7.46
C VAL A 35 -12.43 3.66 -6.71
N MET A 36 -12.46 3.62 -5.37
CA MET A 36 -11.99 4.71 -4.52
C MET A 36 -10.57 5.18 -4.92
N LYS A 37 -9.67 4.23 -5.18
CA LYS A 37 -8.28 4.52 -5.57
C LYS A 37 -8.16 5.00 -7.00
N CYS A 38 -8.92 4.41 -7.93
CA CYS A 38 -8.90 4.82 -9.34
C CYS A 38 -9.44 6.24 -9.54
N GLU A 39 -10.47 6.63 -8.78
CA GLU A 39 -11.05 7.97 -8.83
C GLU A 39 -10.30 8.99 -7.95
N GLY A 40 -9.27 8.56 -7.21
CA GLY A 40 -8.45 9.43 -6.36
C GLY A 40 -9.14 9.88 -5.07
N PHE A 41 -10.21 9.23 -4.64
CA PHE A 41 -10.89 9.59 -3.39
C PHE A 41 -10.04 9.19 -2.18
N THR A 42 -9.98 10.08 -1.20
CA THR A 42 -9.24 9.87 0.04
C THR A 42 -10.14 9.48 1.22
N GLN A 43 -11.44 9.74 1.10
CA GLN A 43 -12.42 9.49 2.16
C GLN A 43 -13.50 8.49 1.71
N ILE A 44 -13.96 7.66 2.65
CA ILE A 44 -15.06 6.72 2.40
C ILE A 44 -16.36 7.44 2.04
N THR A 45 -16.58 8.63 2.59
CA THR A 45 -17.74 9.46 2.27
C THR A 45 -17.81 9.79 0.79
N ASP A 46 -16.68 10.18 0.18
CA ASP A 46 -16.62 10.52 -1.24
C ASP A 46 -16.93 9.29 -2.11
N LEU A 47 -16.42 8.12 -1.70
CA LEU A 47 -16.75 6.85 -2.36
C LEU A 47 -18.25 6.54 -2.29
N MET A 48 -18.87 6.72 -1.12
CA MET A 48 -20.30 6.46 -0.94
C MET A 48 -21.14 7.38 -1.83
N ASP A 49 -20.88 8.67 -1.79
CA ASP A 49 -21.59 9.66 -2.63
C ASP A 49 -21.39 9.36 -4.12
N TYR A 50 -20.18 8.95 -4.52
CA TYR A 50 -19.90 8.55 -5.89
C TYR A 50 -20.70 7.33 -6.33
N LEU A 51 -20.73 6.26 -5.52
CA LEU A 51 -21.46 5.03 -5.85
C LEU A 51 -22.98 5.22 -5.80
N ASP A 52 -23.49 6.06 -4.92
CA ASP A 52 -24.91 6.40 -4.86
C ASP A 52 -25.37 7.16 -6.11
N ASN A 53 -24.53 8.04 -6.63
CA ASN A 53 -24.80 8.78 -7.87
C ASN A 53 -24.49 7.97 -9.15
N ASN A 54 -23.68 6.89 -9.05
CA ASN A 54 -23.25 6.06 -10.17
C ASN A 54 -23.59 4.60 -9.94
N ARG A 55 -24.88 4.28 -9.86
CA ARG A 55 -25.41 2.92 -9.57
C ARG A 55 -24.89 1.83 -10.53
N ILE A 56 -24.58 2.17 -11.77
CA ILE A 56 -23.98 1.25 -12.73
C ILE A 56 -22.59 0.80 -12.25
N ILE A 57 -21.78 1.70 -11.70
CA ILE A 57 -20.47 1.36 -11.15
C ILE A 57 -20.62 0.50 -9.88
N ALA A 58 -21.59 0.82 -9.03
CA ALA A 58 -21.92 -0.03 -7.89
C ALA A 58 -22.32 -1.45 -8.33
N HIS A 59 -23.07 -1.58 -9.43
CA HIS A 59 -23.41 -2.88 -10.01
C HIS A 59 -22.16 -3.64 -10.50
N TYR A 60 -21.23 -2.96 -11.19
CA TYR A 60 -19.99 -3.60 -11.62
C TYR A 60 -19.10 -4.03 -10.44
N CYS A 61 -19.15 -3.32 -9.32
CA CYS A 61 -18.52 -3.79 -8.08
C CYS A 61 -19.14 -5.09 -7.54
N GLY A 62 -20.37 -5.42 -7.93
CA GLY A 62 -21.11 -6.60 -7.46
C GLY A 62 -22.15 -6.31 -6.38
N PHE A 63 -22.54 -5.04 -6.18
CA PHE A 63 -23.65 -4.68 -5.29
C PHE A 63 -25.00 -4.88 -5.98
N ASN A 64 -26.01 -5.24 -5.19
CA ASN A 64 -27.40 -5.21 -5.66
C ASN A 64 -27.89 -3.76 -5.68
N ILE A 65 -28.10 -3.22 -6.88
CA ILE A 65 -28.49 -1.81 -7.05
C ILE A 65 -29.95 -1.52 -6.65
N MET A 66 -30.75 -2.55 -6.46
CA MET A 66 -32.15 -2.45 -5.98
C MET A 66 -32.23 -2.32 -4.45
N GLU A 67 -31.10 -2.50 -3.77
CA GLU A 67 -30.99 -2.41 -2.32
C GLU A 67 -30.15 -1.17 -1.93
N PRO A 68 -30.28 -0.67 -0.69
CA PRO A 68 -29.38 0.35 -0.18
C PRO A 68 -27.93 -0.11 -0.22
N LEU A 69 -27.02 0.78 -0.62
CA LEU A 69 -25.58 0.51 -0.59
C LEU A 69 -25.05 0.48 0.85
N PRO A 70 -23.84 -0.07 1.08
CA PRO A 70 -23.25 -0.13 2.41
C PRO A 70 -23.10 1.25 3.06
N SER A 71 -23.36 1.33 4.35
CA SER A 71 -23.10 2.54 5.14
C SER A 71 -21.60 2.75 5.40
N TYR A 72 -21.21 3.97 5.79
CA TYR A 72 -19.85 4.30 6.19
C TYR A 72 -19.23 3.27 7.16
N TRP A 73 -19.96 2.91 8.20
CA TRP A 73 -19.49 1.95 9.19
C TRP A 73 -19.30 0.54 8.65
N THR A 74 -20.03 0.18 7.60
CA THR A 74 -19.85 -1.10 6.91
C THR A 74 -18.55 -1.11 6.12
N TYR A 75 -18.26 -0.03 5.40
CA TYR A 75 -16.99 0.15 4.70
C TYR A 75 -15.81 0.21 5.66
N ASP A 76 -15.87 1.02 6.72
CA ASP A 76 -14.81 1.14 7.74
C ASP A 76 -14.51 -0.21 8.40
N ARG A 77 -15.56 -0.94 8.80
CA ARG A 77 -15.40 -2.28 9.38
C ARG A 77 -14.77 -3.26 8.38
N CYS A 78 -15.21 -3.24 7.12
CA CYS A 78 -14.65 -4.10 6.10
C CYS A 78 -13.16 -3.83 5.91
N LEU A 79 -12.76 -2.56 5.82
CA LEU A 79 -11.37 -2.15 5.65
C LEU A 79 -10.49 -2.63 6.82
N ARG A 80 -10.98 -2.52 8.05
CA ARG A 80 -10.27 -3.00 9.25
C ARG A 80 -10.15 -4.52 9.33
N GLN A 81 -11.10 -5.24 8.75
CA GLN A 81 -11.17 -6.72 8.80
C GLN A 81 -10.66 -7.39 7.52
N LEU A 82 -10.24 -6.60 6.53
CA LEU A 82 -9.78 -7.13 5.26
C LEU A 82 -8.51 -7.98 5.47
N ASN A 83 -8.52 -9.18 4.92
CA ASN A 83 -7.39 -10.09 5.04
C ASN A 83 -6.28 -9.68 4.06
N ASN A 84 -5.19 -9.13 4.60
CA ASN A 84 -4.03 -8.72 3.81
C ASN A 84 -3.39 -9.90 3.05
N GLY A 85 -3.42 -11.11 3.60
CA GLY A 85 -2.92 -12.30 2.91
C GLY A 85 -3.71 -12.58 1.62
N ALA A 86 -5.05 -12.47 1.67
CA ALA A 86 -5.88 -12.64 0.48
C ALA A 86 -5.59 -11.55 -0.58
N LEU A 87 -5.40 -10.30 -0.17
CA LEU A 87 -5.03 -9.22 -1.09
C LEU A 87 -3.66 -9.45 -1.73
N LYS A 88 -2.67 -9.91 -0.96
CA LYS A 88 -1.35 -10.28 -1.49
C LYS A 88 -1.43 -11.42 -2.50
N SER A 89 -2.28 -12.41 -2.25
CA SER A 89 -2.51 -13.50 -3.22
C SER A 89 -3.13 -13.00 -4.52
N ILE A 90 -4.09 -12.07 -4.44
CA ILE A 90 -4.69 -11.43 -5.64
C ILE A 90 -3.61 -10.67 -6.42
N MET A 91 -2.80 -9.87 -5.73
CA MET A 91 -1.70 -9.14 -6.35
C MET A 91 -0.71 -10.11 -7.02
N ALA A 92 -0.31 -11.18 -6.35
CA ALA A 92 0.61 -12.19 -6.92
C ALA A 92 0.05 -12.82 -8.19
N ASN A 93 -1.23 -13.21 -8.19
CA ASN A 93 -1.89 -13.78 -9.37
C ASN A 93 -1.95 -12.78 -10.54
N LEU A 94 -2.21 -11.50 -10.25
CA LEU A 94 -2.21 -10.45 -11.29
C LEU A 94 -0.81 -10.25 -11.89
N VAL A 95 0.21 -10.18 -11.05
CA VAL A 95 1.61 -10.03 -11.48
C VAL A 95 2.04 -11.22 -12.34
N GLN A 96 1.69 -12.45 -11.94
CA GLN A 96 1.97 -13.64 -12.72
C GLN A 96 1.28 -13.61 -14.10
N LYS A 97 0.01 -13.23 -14.17
CA LYS A 97 -0.71 -13.07 -15.45
C LYS A 97 -0.05 -12.00 -16.34
N LEU A 98 0.40 -10.88 -15.77
CA LEU A 98 1.08 -9.84 -16.54
C LEU A 98 2.44 -10.31 -17.06
N TYR A 99 3.13 -11.15 -16.31
CA TYR A 99 4.38 -11.79 -16.76
C TYR A 99 4.12 -12.77 -17.90
N GLU A 100 3.12 -13.64 -17.78
CA GLU A 100 2.72 -14.59 -18.83
C GLU A 100 2.29 -13.89 -20.12
N LEU A 101 1.71 -12.70 -20.03
CA LEU A 101 1.35 -11.84 -21.17
C LEU A 101 2.53 -11.04 -21.75
N GLY A 102 3.73 -11.15 -21.16
CA GLY A 102 4.92 -10.40 -21.58
C GLY A 102 4.85 -8.89 -21.30
N VAL A 103 3.95 -8.45 -20.43
CA VAL A 103 3.84 -7.03 -20.00
C VAL A 103 4.87 -6.70 -18.94
N VAL A 104 5.17 -7.66 -18.06
CA VAL A 104 6.22 -7.61 -17.06
C VAL A 104 7.39 -8.47 -17.56
N ASP A 105 8.59 -7.91 -17.57
CA ASP A 105 9.81 -8.62 -18.00
C ASP A 105 10.55 -9.22 -16.81
N ALA A 106 10.62 -8.49 -15.70
CA ALA A 106 11.35 -8.85 -14.48
C ALA A 106 12.86 -9.08 -14.65
N SER A 107 13.44 -8.70 -15.80
CA SER A 107 14.90 -8.80 -16.04
C SER A 107 15.68 -7.70 -15.33
N PHE A 108 15.04 -6.57 -15.05
CA PHE A 108 15.62 -5.44 -14.33
C PHE A 108 14.63 -4.91 -13.29
N VAL A 109 14.92 -5.17 -12.03
CA VAL A 109 14.02 -4.81 -10.92
C VAL A 109 14.63 -3.75 -10.01
N GLY A 110 13.78 -2.88 -9.47
CA GLY A 110 14.16 -1.82 -8.54
C GLY A 110 13.37 -1.90 -7.25
N LEU A 111 14.01 -1.53 -6.13
CA LEU A 111 13.38 -1.41 -4.84
C LEU A 111 13.45 0.03 -4.36
N ASP A 112 12.30 0.60 -4.02
CA ASP A 112 12.20 1.90 -3.35
C ASP A 112 11.17 1.84 -2.23
N SER A 113 11.24 2.79 -1.30
CA SER A 113 10.28 2.87 -0.20
C SER A 113 9.64 4.25 -0.09
N THR A 114 8.37 4.24 0.24
CA THR A 114 7.57 5.45 0.45
C THR A 114 7.11 5.52 1.91
N PRO A 115 7.22 6.69 2.57
CA PRO A 115 6.71 6.87 3.92
C PRO A 115 5.18 6.79 3.95
N VAL A 116 4.64 6.04 4.91
CA VAL A 116 3.21 5.95 5.21
C VAL A 116 2.99 6.53 6.60
N MET A 117 2.48 7.74 6.66
CA MET A 117 2.27 8.45 7.92
C MET A 117 1.09 7.85 8.68
N ALA A 118 1.31 7.49 9.95
CA ALA A 118 0.23 7.07 10.84
C ALA A 118 -0.69 8.24 11.17
N ASN A 119 -1.99 7.95 11.30
CA ASN A 119 -2.98 8.95 11.70
C ASN A 119 -2.89 9.24 13.21
N THR A 120 -1.90 10.03 13.59
CA THR A 120 -1.59 10.34 14.98
C THR A 120 -1.56 11.84 15.23
N LYS A 121 -1.79 12.24 16.49
CA LYS A 121 -1.71 13.64 16.90
C LYS A 121 -0.33 14.24 16.62
N GLN A 122 0.73 13.45 16.73
CA GLN A 122 2.11 13.89 16.54
C GLN A 122 2.38 14.27 15.07
N ASN A 123 1.77 13.58 14.12
CA ASN A 123 1.91 13.89 12.70
C ASN A 123 1.04 15.08 12.25
N ASN A 124 0.10 15.53 13.08
CA ASN A 124 -0.74 16.67 12.71
C ASN A 124 0.13 17.96 12.60
N PRO A 125 0.14 18.64 11.44
CA PRO A 125 0.88 19.88 11.25
C PRO A 125 0.48 20.98 12.25
N LYS A 126 -0.80 21.00 12.68
CA LYS A 126 -1.34 21.95 13.64
C LYS A 126 -0.96 21.65 15.09
N SER A 127 -0.26 20.55 15.36
CA SER A 127 0.20 20.20 16.69
C SER A 127 1.48 20.97 17.03
N PHE A 128 1.40 21.87 18.00
CA PHE A 128 2.53 22.68 18.50
C PHE A 128 3.31 22.02 19.63
N ALA A 129 3.09 20.74 19.91
CA ALA A 129 3.81 20.04 20.97
C ALA A 129 5.32 20.06 20.70
N LYS A 130 6.08 20.66 21.59
CA LYS A 130 7.54 20.54 21.63
C LYS A 130 7.87 19.05 21.75
N SER A 131 8.90 18.57 21.07
CA SER A 131 9.32 17.15 21.11
C SER A 131 8.32 16.11 20.59
N LYS A 132 7.34 16.47 19.74
CA LYS A 132 6.38 15.53 19.17
C LYS A 132 7.01 14.35 18.40
N PHE A 133 8.23 14.50 17.95
CA PHE A 133 9.04 13.50 17.26
C PHE A 133 10.19 12.97 18.12
N SER A 134 10.02 12.88 19.43
CA SER A 134 10.96 12.18 20.31
C SER A 134 10.46 10.77 20.60
N LYS A 135 11.38 9.81 20.79
CA LYS A 135 11.02 8.42 21.12
C LYS A 135 10.20 8.28 22.40
N GLU A 136 10.31 9.23 23.32
CA GLU A 136 9.57 9.28 24.58
C GLU A 136 8.08 9.62 24.38
N ASN A 137 7.74 10.26 23.26
CA ASN A 137 6.39 10.70 22.92
C ASN A 137 5.73 9.78 21.88
N HIS A 138 5.90 8.47 22.04
CA HIS A 138 5.30 7.48 21.16
C HIS A 138 3.77 7.63 21.08
N PRO A 139 3.16 7.58 19.87
CA PRO A 139 1.72 7.70 19.70
C PRO A 139 0.95 6.58 20.38
N LYS A 140 0.05 6.93 21.31
CA LYS A 140 -0.84 5.94 21.95
C LYS A 140 -1.95 5.43 21.02
N SER A 141 -2.29 6.19 19.97
CA SER A 141 -3.33 5.85 19.00
C SER A 141 -2.88 4.78 18.00
N ASP A 142 -1.57 4.60 17.85
CA ASP A 142 -0.97 3.62 16.95
C ASP A 142 0.33 3.12 17.59
N PRO A 143 0.25 2.11 18.48
CA PRO A 143 1.41 1.61 19.21
C PRO A 143 2.41 0.83 18.34
N ASP A 144 2.01 0.43 17.14
CA ASP A 144 2.85 -0.34 16.22
C ASP A 144 3.66 0.56 15.27
N CYS A 145 3.36 1.85 15.19
CA CYS A 145 4.12 2.77 14.36
C CYS A 145 5.50 3.07 14.96
N ALA A 146 6.45 3.48 14.13
CA ALA A 146 7.78 3.90 14.58
C ALA A 146 8.11 5.32 14.10
N LEU A 147 9.12 5.94 14.76
CA LEU A 147 9.65 7.23 14.34
C LEU A 147 10.57 7.03 13.13
N GLY A 148 10.19 7.59 12.02
CA GLY A 148 10.96 7.61 10.77
C GLY A 148 11.44 9.00 10.42
N VAL A 149 12.37 9.03 9.48
CA VAL A 149 12.86 10.26 8.88
C VAL A 149 12.81 10.16 7.37
N HIS A 150 12.18 11.12 6.74
CA HIS A 150 12.20 11.31 5.30
C HIS A 150 13.15 12.47 4.98
N SER A 151 14.02 12.29 3.99
CA SER A 151 14.92 13.35 3.54
C SER A 151 14.72 13.63 2.07
N ALA A 152 14.43 14.86 1.73
CA ALA A 152 14.45 15.36 0.36
C ALA A 152 15.64 16.29 0.15
N SER A 153 16.30 16.21 -1.00
CA SER A 153 17.27 17.23 -1.43
C SER A 153 16.60 18.14 -2.46
N ASN A 154 16.79 19.44 -2.30
CA ASN A 154 16.38 20.41 -3.31
C ASN A 154 17.43 20.53 -4.44
N GLN A 155 17.18 21.40 -5.41
CA GLN A 155 18.09 21.66 -6.53
C GLN A 155 19.49 22.20 -6.09
N HIS A 156 19.60 22.74 -4.85
CA HIS A 156 20.83 23.27 -4.29
C HIS A 156 21.53 22.29 -3.37
N ASN A 157 21.17 20.99 -3.40
CA ASN A 157 21.71 19.94 -2.52
C ASN A 157 21.50 20.16 -1.01
N GLU A 158 20.63 21.08 -0.62
CA GLU A 158 20.23 21.22 0.77
C GLU A 158 19.33 20.03 1.15
N ARG A 159 19.72 19.32 2.20
CA ARG A 159 18.93 18.20 2.74
C ARG A 159 17.95 18.71 3.77
N ARG A 160 16.67 18.56 3.47
CA ARG A 160 15.61 18.77 4.45
C ARG A 160 15.22 17.42 5.05
N TYR A 161 15.23 17.34 6.37
CA TYR A 161 14.82 16.16 7.12
C TYR A 161 13.43 16.41 7.69
N GLU A 162 12.49 15.49 7.36
CA GLU A 162 11.14 15.51 7.90
C GLU A 162 10.92 14.24 8.72
N PHE A 163 10.60 14.44 10.01
CA PHE A 163 10.32 13.35 10.93
C PHE A 163 8.83 13.04 10.88
N TYR A 164 8.49 11.75 10.98
CA TYR A 164 7.11 11.28 11.04
C TYR A 164 7.00 10.00 11.86
N TRP A 165 5.84 9.78 12.44
CA TRP A 165 5.46 8.50 13.02
C TRP A 165 4.71 7.68 11.99
N GLY A 166 5.09 6.42 11.77
CA GLY A 166 4.40 5.60 10.78
C GLY A 166 5.18 4.39 10.34
N TYR A 167 5.01 4.11 9.06
CA TYR A 167 5.50 2.92 8.39
C TYR A 167 6.22 3.30 7.10
N LYS A 168 6.84 2.32 6.45
CA LYS A 168 7.33 2.40 5.08
C LYS A 168 6.68 1.30 4.25
N SER A 169 6.18 1.66 3.09
CA SER A 169 5.82 0.70 2.06
C SER A 169 7.01 0.54 1.13
N HIS A 170 7.61 -0.64 1.12
CA HIS A 170 8.71 -1.03 0.25
C HIS A 170 8.10 -1.70 -0.97
N VAL A 171 8.37 -1.18 -2.15
CA VAL A 171 7.80 -1.69 -3.40
C VAL A 171 8.93 -2.15 -4.33
N LEU A 172 8.88 -3.42 -4.72
CA LEU A 172 9.69 -3.96 -5.80
C LEU A 172 8.95 -3.71 -7.11
N VAL A 173 9.62 -3.08 -8.06
CA VAL A 173 9.05 -2.74 -9.37
C VAL A 173 9.85 -3.37 -10.49
N ASP A 174 9.18 -3.74 -11.57
CA ASP A 174 9.85 -3.97 -12.86
C ASP A 174 10.22 -2.60 -13.45
N CYS A 175 11.53 -2.36 -13.63
CA CYS A 175 12.02 -1.07 -14.10
C CYS A 175 11.72 -0.82 -15.59
N ILE A 176 11.35 -1.84 -16.34
CA ILE A 176 11.02 -1.75 -17.77
C ILE A 176 9.57 -1.29 -17.93
N SER A 177 8.63 -1.99 -17.29
CA SER A 177 7.20 -1.65 -17.37
C SER A 177 6.76 -0.58 -16.35
N GLY A 178 7.53 -0.37 -15.27
CA GLY A 178 7.17 0.48 -14.13
C GLY A 178 6.11 -0.13 -13.22
N LEU A 179 5.74 -1.40 -13.43
CA LEU A 179 4.68 -2.06 -12.66
C LEU A 179 5.21 -2.66 -11.35
N PRO A 180 4.42 -2.59 -10.25
CA PRO A 180 4.79 -3.19 -8.98
C PRO A 180 4.71 -4.71 -9.06
N LEU A 181 5.76 -5.38 -8.58
CA LEU A 181 5.85 -6.83 -8.50
C LEU A 181 5.53 -7.36 -7.11
N TYR A 182 5.98 -6.67 -6.08
CA TYR A 182 5.79 -7.06 -4.69
C TYR A 182 5.79 -5.85 -3.77
N GLU A 183 5.03 -5.92 -2.69
CA GLU A 183 4.95 -4.87 -1.67
C GLU A 183 5.10 -5.48 -0.28
N LEU A 184 5.88 -4.79 0.57
CA LEU A 184 5.99 -5.11 1.99
C LEU A 184 5.99 -3.83 2.81
N THR A 185 5.05 -3.73 3.74
CA THR A 185 5.00 -2.64 4.71
C THR A 185 5.75 -3.03 5.99
N THR A 186 6.63 -2.14 6.46
CA THR A 186 7.36 -2.28 7.71
C THR A 186 7.21 -1.03 8.59
N GLN A 187 7.68 -1.08 9.82
CA GLN A 187 7.86 0.11 10.63
C GLN A 187 8.83 1.09 9.95
N SER A 188 8.61 2.40 10.13
CA SER A 188 9.37 3.44 9.42
C SER A 188 10.87 3.50 9.76
N ASN A 189 11.29 2.90 10.86
CA ASN A 189 12.69 2.83 11.30
C ASN A 189 13.48 1.68 10.64
N ILE A 190 12.82 0.79 9.90
CA ILE A 190 13.48 -0.31 9.20
C ILE A 190 14.13 0.20 7.90
N MET A 191 15.36 -0.23 7.66
CA MET A 191 16.12 0.15 6.46
C MET A 191 15.73 -0.70 5.25
N ASP A 192 15.70 -0.09 4.07
CA ASP A 192 15.36 -0.77 2.82
C ASP A 192 16.33 -1.93 2.52
N SER A 193 17.62 -1.77 2.84
CA SER A 193 18.63 -2.81 2.67
C SER A 193 18.37 -4.06 3.52
N THR A 194 17.75 -3.91 4.69
CA THR A 194 17.41 -5.04 5.56
C THR A 194 16.26 -5.86 4.98
N VAL A 195 15.32 -5.18 4.30
CA VAL A 195 14.09 -5.79 3.77
C VAL A 195 14.29 -6.34 2.35
N ALA A 196 15.33 -5.86 1.65
CA ALA A 196 15.57 -6.20 0.24
C ALA A 196 15.66 -7.71 0.00
N VAL A 197 16.34 -8.44 0.87
CA VAL A 197 16.51 -9.89 0.75
C VAL A 197 15.16 -10.61 0.89
N ASP A 198 14.37 -10.22 1.88
CA ASP A 198 13.06 -10.84 2.14
C ASP A 198 12.08 -10.55 0.99
N ILE A 199 12.08 -9.33 0.47
CA ILE A 199 11.24 -8.93 -0.66
C ILE A 199 11.62 -9.69 -1.92
N LEU A 200 12.92 -9.81 -2.23
CA LEU A 200 13.39 -10.56 -3.39
C LEU A 200 13.08 -12.05 -3.26
N ALA A 201 13.25 -12.63 -2.08
CA ALA A 201 12.91 -14.02 -1.84
C ALA A 201 11.40 -14.29 -2.02
N ALA A 202 10.55 -13.38 -1.51
CA ALA A 202 9.10 -13.49 -1.67
C ALA A 202 8.65 -13.26 -3.11
N ALA A 203 9.22 -12.28 -3.81
CA ALA A 203 8.92 -12.03 -5.21
C ALA A 203 9.36 -13.18 -6.12
N ASN A 204 10.49 -13.83 -5.81
CA ASN A 204 10.98 -14.99 -6.56
C ASN A 204 10.07 -16.23 -6.43
N GLN A 205 9.17 -16.26 -5.45
CA GLN A 205 8.11 -17.29 -5.36
C GLN A 205 6.97 -17.04 -6.36
N ILE A 206 6.81 -15.79 -6.81
CA ILE A 206 5.76 -15.39 -7.75
C ILE A 206 6.29 -15.40 -9.18
N LEU A 207 7.49 -14.89 -9.39
CA LEU A 207 8.14 -14.76 -10.70
C LEU A 207 9.57 -15.30 -10.66
N PRO A 208 10.07 -15.90 -11.76
CA PRO A 208 11.45 -16.34 -11.84
C PRO A 208 12.39 -15.12 -11.95
N LEU A 209 12.93 -14.68 -10.82
CA LEU A 209 13.90 -13.57 -10.78
C LEU A 209 15.36 -14.04 -10.99
N GLN A 210 15.58 -15.28 -11.43
CA GLN A 210 16.93 -15.82 -11.68
C GLN A 210 17.57 -15.08 -12.85
N GLY A 211 18.74 -14.49 -12.57
CA GLY A 211 19.49 -13.73 -13.58
C GLY A 211 19.02 -12.28 -13.77
N CYS A 212 18.06 -11.81 -12.97
CA CYS A 212 17.67 -10.41 -13.01
C CYS A 212 18.76 -9.47 -12.48
N SER A 213 18.87 -8.27 -13.05
CA SER A 213 19.66 -7.17 -12.51
C SER A 213 18.84 -6.43 -11.44
N PHE A 214 19.47 -6.15 -10.30
CA PHE A 214 18.81 -5.51 -9.17
C PHE A 214 19.34 -4.10 -8.93
N LEU A 215 18.44 -3.11 -8.87
CA LEU A 215 18.74 -1.74 -8.51
C LEU A 215 18.07 -1.40 -7.16
N ALA A 216 18.84 -1.40 -6.07
CA ALA A 216 18.40 -0.80 -4.83
C ALA A 216 18.85 0.67 -4.81
N ARG A 217 17.93 1.60 -4.63
CA ARG A 217 18.29 2.99 -4.35
C ARG A 217 18.74 3.15 -2.90
N ILE A 218 19.90 2.55 -2.58
CA ILE A 218 20.53 2.71 -1.29
C ILE A 218 21.12 4.13 -1.28
N ARG A 219 20.47 5.07 -0.61
CA ARG A 219 21.15 6.30 -0.17
C ARG A 219 22.16 5.90 0.88
N ALA A 220 23.39 5.61 0.46
CA ALA A 220 24.51 5.37 1.35
C ALA A 220 24.73 6.63 2.19
N THR A 221 24.34 6.60 3.45
CA THR A 221 24.84 7.54 4.45
C THR A 221 26.25 7.08 4.79
N THR A 222 27.24 7.54 4.05
CA THR A 222 28.66 7.37 4.39
C THR A 222 28.89 8.08 5.74
N ARG A 223 28.85 7.33 6.82
CA ARG A 223 29.48 7.72 8.07
C ARG A 223 30.98 7.76 7.78
N LYS A 224 31.52 8.96 7.65
CA LYS A 224 32.97 9.14 7.81
C LYS A 224 33.31 8.70 9.22
N ALA A 225 34.01 7.59 9.36
CA ALA A 225 34.69 7.26 10.58
C ALA A 225 35.74 8.36 10.79
N SER A 226 35.53 9.16 11.81
CA SER A 226 36.58 10.09 12.32
C SER A 226 37.62 9.24 12.99
N THR A 227 38.68 8.92 12.29
CA THR A 227 39.96 8.56 12.92
C THR A 227 40.54 9.84 13.48
N THR A 228 40.47 10.00 14.79
CA THR A 228 41.24 10.97 15.55
C THR A 228 42.56 10.29 15.89
N PRO A 229 43.70 10.99 15.75
CA PRO A 229 45.02 10.46 16.06
C PRO A 229 45.24 10.25 17.55
#